data_5ec21585153333310b94a16b1e3d14ca
#
_entry.id   5ec21585153333310b94a16b1e3d14ca
#
_cell.length_a   1.000
_cell.length_b   1.000
_cell.length_c   1.000
_cell.angle_alpha   90.00
_cell.angle_beta   90.00
_cell.angle_gamma   90.00
#
_symmetry.space_group_name_H-M   'P 1'
#
loop_
_entity.id
_entity.type
_entity.pdbx_description
1 polymer ?
#
loop_
_entity_poly.entity_id
_entity_poly.type
_entity_poly.pdbx_seq_one_letter_code
_entity_poly.pdbx_strand_id
1 'polypeptide(L)'
;MIEIMHTGRPGDRATGRLGDWAKNSPRRPAAPSLCLSVALSLCLSVSLSLTAFAQSGRKPQGKQQQGEKPIVRIETREVAVPIIAYDPEGNYVNDLKARDVLVLEEGEARQVTNLKRDPANIVLILDLANEIGTFKNGPSERYGKPDAPIWEKGANYKVVRGPTQWEFANQFISGISPNDKISIIQYAEKAQLIQDWTSDRDQATRAISSKYRVGVKSSYFDALKLAADKLQSRPEGRRIVVLISDGLDSSSKITSSKAIQALEKARATVFVVGWADALRHEVELSIGWINNHEAASTSAYKRVAELRQYILQLEGAATELRQLAENSGGELLLPPTHEDLIKTNKNVNAEIGAQYTLSFLTDNAPSLEDKRSIEVLPARAGLTVRSRRSFQLGGEDEKVKSER
;
A
#
# COMPACT_ATOMS: atom_id res chain seq x y z
N MET A 1 49.64 4.44 41.09
CA MET A 1 50.71 3.51 41.49
C MET A 1 50.28 2.16 40.99
N ILE A 2 50.83 1.80 39.82
CA ILE A 2 51.49 0.51 39.48
C ILE A 2 50.52 -0.63 39.23
N GLU A 3 50.50 -1.32 38.20
CA GLU A 3 51.25 -1.70 36.97
C GLU A 3 50.56 -2.99 36.47
N ILE A 4 50.07 -3.12 35.24
CA ILE A 4 50.66 -3.71 34.03
C ILE A 4 51.25 -5.14 34.24
N MET A 5 50.74 -6.10 33.48
CA MET A 5 51.44 -7.09 32.67
C MET A 5 50.43 -8.07 32.05
N HIS A 6 50.28 -8.07 30.76
CA HIS A 6 51.00 -8.79 29.68
C HIS A 6 51.00 -10.33 29.91
N THR A 7 50.63 -11.19 29.04
CA THR A 7 50.95 -11.56 27.66
C THR A 7 50.25 -12.86 27.32
N GLY A 8 49.99 -13.11 26.03
CA GLY A 8 49.79 -14.48 25.55
C GLY A 8 48.98 -14.60 24.25
N ARG A 9 49.62 -14.37 23.11
CA ARG A 9 49.35 -15.05 21.85
C ARG A 9 50.44 -16.13 21.67
N PRO A 10 50.41 -17.05 20.68
CA PRO A 10 49.46 -17.39 19.59
C PRO A 10 49.38 -18.93 19.32
N GLY A 11 48.56 -19.30 18.34
CA GLY A 11 48.78 -20.54 17.55
C GLY A 11 47.62 -21.51 17.66
N ASP A 12 46.80 -21.74 16.64
CA ASP A 12 47.13 -22.72 15.62
C ASP A 12 46.13 -22.69 14.44
N ARG A 13 46.72 -22.81 13.27
CA ARG A 13 46.06 -22.98 12.00
C ARG A 13 45.38 -24.37 11.95
N ALA A 14 44.10 -24.39 11.56
CA ALA A 14 43.53 -25.59 10.97
C ALA A 14 42.98 -25.24 9.56
N THR A 15 43.76 -25.54 8.57
CA THR A 15 43.38 -25.65 7.17
C THR A 15 42.44 -26.85 7.02
N GLY A 16 41.16 -26.60 6.85
CA GLY A 16 40.16 -27.61 6.46
C GLY A 16 39.77 -27.44 5.01
N ARG A 17 40.09 -28.41 4.20
CA ARG A 17 39.90 -28.57 2.78
C ARG A 17 38.49 -28.22 2.30
N LEU A 18 38.43 -27.48 1.18
CA LEU A 18 37.33 -27.45 0.24
C LEU A 18 37.05 -28.89 -0.26
N GLY A 19 35.92 -29.44 0.13
CA GLY A 19 35.41 -30.72 -0.34
C GLY A 19 34.24 -30.50 -1.30
N ASP A 20 34.44 -31.00 -2.49
CA ASP A 20 33.54 -31.19 -3.62
C ASP A 20 32.03 -31.33 -3.27
N TRP A 21 31.23 -30.36 -3.68
CA TRP A 21 29.79 -30.49 -3.87
C TRP A 21 29.38 -30.06 -5.29
N ALA A 22 29.96 -30.72 -6.25
CA ALA A 22 29.54 -30.62 -7.66
C ALA A 22 29.32 -32.01 -8.22
N LYS A 23 28.13 -32.59 -8.00
CA LYS A 23 27.57 -33.70 -8.79
C LYS A 23 26.23 -34.10 -8.21
N ASN A 24 25.16 -33.45 -8.66
CA ASN A 24 23.82 -34.03 -8.86
C ASN A 24 22.84 -32.93 -9.27
N SER A 25 22.91 -32.58 -10.55
CA SER A 25 21.80 -31.87 -11.22
C SER A 25 21.09 -32.88 -12.12
N PRO A 26 19.79 -33.06 -12.04
CA PRO A 26 19.07 -33.89 -12.99
C PRO A 26 18.97 -33.18 -14.35
N ARG A 27 19.39 -33.91 -15.39
CA ARG A 27 19.35 -33.50 -16.78
C ARG A 27 17.90 -33.26 -17.24
N ARG A 28 17.68 -32.13 -17.87
CA ARG A 28 16.47 -31.87 -18.66
C ARG A 28 16.50 -32.73 -19.92
N PRO A 29 15.34 -33.29 -20.35
CA PRO A 29 15.27 -33.97 -21.64
C PRO A 29 15.25 -32.96 -22.79
N ALA A 30 16.01 -33.27 -23.83
CA ALA A 30 16.11 -32.52 -25.06
C ALA A 30 14.83 -32.65 -25.90
N ALA A 31 14.40 -31.57 -26.52
CA ALA A 31 13.33 -31.53 -27.49
C ALA A 31 13.83 -32.13 -28.84
N PRO A 32 13.00 -32.88 -29.57
CA PRO A 32 13.39 -33.35 -30.90
C PRO A 32 13.17 -32.26 -31.95
N SER A 33 14.23 -31.99 -32.69
CA SER A 33 14.21 -31.24 -33.94
C SER A 33 13.54 -32.10 -35.03
N LEU A 34 12.47 -31.58 -35.64
CA LEU A 34 11.89 -32.13 -36.85
C LEU A 34 12.34 -31.33 -38.07
N CYS A 35 13.00 -32.04 -38.94
CA CYS A 35 13.53 -31.60 -40.22
C CYS A 35 12.44 -31.21 -41.23
N LEU A 36 12.80 -30.22 -42.05
CA LEU A 36 12.19 -29.88 -43.34
C LEU A 36 12.00 -31.12 -44.23
N SER A 37 10.84 -31.19 -44.88
CA SER A 37 10.70 -31.90 -46.15
C SER A 37 9.80 -31.08 -47.09
N VAL A 38 10.44 -30.56 -48.12
CA VAL A 38 9.87 -29.97 -49.32
C VAL A 38 9.24 -31.07 -50.14
N ALA A 39 8.02 -30.92 -50.59
CA ALA A 39 7.48 -31.64 -51.73
C ALA A 39 6.61 -30.73 -52.57
N LEU A 40 7.19 -30.34 -53.71
CA LEU A 40 6.51 -29.80 -54.89
C LEU A 40 5.58 -30.86 -55.44
N SER A 41 4.36 -30.51 -55.83
CA SER A 41 3.57 -31.23 -56.79
C SER A 41 2.74 -30.27 -57.65
N LEU A 42 3.21 -30.06 -58.85
CA LEU A 42 2.48 -29.46 -59.94
C LEU A 42 1.44 -30.48 -60.47
N CYS A 43 0.22 -30.08 -60.68
CA CYS A 43 -0.63 -30.69 -61.72
C CYS A 43 -1.52 -29.62 -62.35
N LEU A 44 -1.18 -29.38 -63.62
CA LEU A 44 -1.97 -28.68 -64.66
C LEU A 44 -3.19 -29.56 -65.02
N SER A 45 -4.35 -28.93 -65.08
CA SER A 45 -5.41 -29.41 -65.97
C SER A 45 -6.27 -28.25 -66.50
N VAL A 46 -6.04 -27.98 -67.74
CA VAL A 46 -6.83 -27.13 -68.65
C VAL A 46 -8.09 -27.87 -69.05
N SER A 47 -9.26 -27.23 -68.95
CA SER A 47 -10.45 -27.61 -69.70
C SER A 47 -11.23 -26.34 -70.08
N LEU A 48 -11.15 -26.02 -71.38
CA LEU A 48 -12.03 -25.07 -72.09
C LEU A 48 -13.45 -25.65 -72.13
N SER A 49 -14.41 -24.82 -71.88
CA SER A 49 -15.75 -24.93 -72.49
C SER A 49 -16.38 -23.52 -72.63
N LEU A 50 -16.37 -23.06 -73.87
CA LEU A 50 -17.15 -21.93 -74.39
C LEU A 50 -18.61 -22.39 -74.51
N THR A 51 -19.52 -21.67 -73.87
CA THR A 51 -20.90 -21.50 -74.40
C THR A 51 -21.33 -20.09 -74.17
N ALA A 52 -21.45 -19.35 -75.32
CA ALA A 52 -22.02 -18.00 -75.33
C ALA A 52 -23.57 -18.11 -75.39
N PHE A 53 -24.20 -17.43 -74.44
CA PHE A 53 -25.60 -17.00 -74.59
C PHE A 53 -25.67 -15.51 -74.30
N ALA A 54 -25.93 -14.77 -75.37
CA ALA A 54 -26.27 -13.35 -75.34
C ALA A 54 -27.72 -13.25 -74.84
N GLN A 55 -27.98 -12.60 -73.73
CA GLN A 55 -29.26 -12.03 -73.37
C GLN A 55 -29.09 -10.62 -72.86
N SER A 56 -29.57 -9.66 -73.73
CA SER A 56 -29.68 -8.27 -73.38
C SER A 56 -30.76 -8.07 -72.31
N GLY A 57 -30.35 -7.71 -71.13
CA GLY A 57 -31.23 -7.27 -70.06
C GLY A 57 -30.57 -6.12 -69.30
N ARG A 58 -31.01 -4.88 -69.57
CA ARG A 58 -30.68 -3.71 -68.79
C ARG A 58 -31.10 -3.95 -67.33
N LYS A 59 -30.13 -4.15 -66.43
CA LYS A 59 -30.36 -4.04 -65.01
C LYS A 59 -30.07 -2.62 -64.55
N PRO A 60 -30.89 -2.07 -63.62
CA PRO A 60 -30.64 -0.72 -63.11
C PRO A 60 -29.32 -0.73 -62.31
N GLN A 61 -28.55 0.34 -62.54
CA GLN A 61 -27.33 0.59 -61.70
C GLN A 61 -27.72 0.63 -60.23
N GLY A 62 -27.40 -0.45 -59.52
CA GLY A 62 -27.36 -0.45 -58.06
C GLY A 62 -26.30 0.56 -57.64
N LYS A 63 -26.69 1.53 -56.82
CA LYS A 63 -25.79 2.40 -56.11
C LYS A 63 -24.75 1.51 -55.41
N GLN A 64 -23.48 1.67 -55.77
CA GLN A 64 -22.37 1.16 -54.96
C GLN A 64 -22.56 1.72 -53.54
N GLN A 65 -22.98 0.90 -52.63
CA GLN A 65 -22.79 1.19 -51.21
C GLN A 65 -21.28 1.31 -51.02
N GLN A 66 -20.81 2.55 -50.92
CA GLN A 66 -19.52 2.80 -50.31
C GLN A 66 -19.56 2.12 -48.94
N GLY A 67 -18.80 1.04 -48.81
CA GLY A 67 -18.62 0.38 -47.52
C GLY A 67 -18.15 1.44 -46.52
N GLU A 68 -18.99 1.75 -45.56
CA GLU A 68 -18.57 2.54 -44.41
C GLU A 68 -17.33 1.85 -43.83
N LYS A 69 -16.22 2.58 -43.87
CA LYS A 69 -15.03 2.13 -43.13
C LYS A 69 -15.45 1.90 -41.70
N PRO A 70 -15.15 0.73 -41.10
CA PRO A 70 -15.50 0.51 -39.71
C PRO A 70 -14.86 1.62 -38.89
N ILE A 71 -15.67 2.46 -38.27
CA ILE A 71 -15.22 3.46 -37.31
C ILE A 71 -14.85 2.66 -36.06
N VAL A 72 -13.55 2.39 -35.87
CA VAL A 72 -13.03 1.84 -34.63
C VAL A 72 -13.11 2.98 -33.61
N ARG A 73 -14.12 2.93 -32.74
CA ARG A 73 -14.17 3.82 -31.56
C ARG A 73 -13.20 3.28 -30.52
N ILE A 74 -12.08 3.94 -30.39
CA ILE A 74 -11.15 3.70 -29.30
C ILE A 74 -11.63 4.57 -28.13
N GLU A 75 -12.14 3.95 -27.08
CA GLU A 75 -12.42 4.64 -25.81
C GLU A 75 -11.09 4.76 -25.06
N THR A 76 -10.52 5.96 -25.03
CA THR A 76 -9.37 6.26 -24.19
C THR A 76 -9.84 6.77 -22.83
N ARG A 77 -9.16 6.35 -21.77
CA ARG A 77 -9.41 6.80 -20.39
C ARG A 77 -8.14 7.39 -19.80
N GLU A 78 -8.31 8.47 -19.05
CA GLU A 78 -7.21 9.05 -18.30
C GLU A 78 -7.02 8.29 -16.98
N VAL A 79 -5.79 7.85 -16.73
CA VAL A 79 -5.38 7.19 -15.49
C VAL A 79 -4.49 8.15 -14.71
N ALA A 80 -4.88 8.42 -13.47
CA ALA A 80 -4.11 9.25 -12.53
C ALA A 80 -3.33 8.37 -11.54
N VAL A 81 -2.02 8.58 -11.45
CA VAL A 81 -1.09 7.82 -10.60
C VAL A 81 -0.38 8.77 -9.65
N PRO A 82 -0.47 8.56 -8.33
CA PRO A 82 0.33 9.30 -7.36
C PRO A 82 1.80 8.88 -7.47
N ILE A 83 2.70 9.84 -7.51
CA ILE A 83 4.15 9.60 -7.50
C ILE A 83 4.86 10.55 -6.55
N ILE A 84 5.95 10.09 -5.97
CA ILE A 84 6.90 10.91 -5.20
C ILE A 84 8.28 10.67 -5.81
N ALA A 85 9.05 11.74 -5.99
CA ALA A 85 10.39 11.68 -6.55
C ALA A 85 11.43 12.19 -5.54
N TYR A 86 12.57 11.50 -5.50
CA TYR A 86 13.68 11.79 -4.61
C TYR A 86 14.97 11.99 -5.42
N ASP A 87 15.82 12.89 -4.95
CA ASP A 87 17.19 13.03 -5.42
C ASP A 87 18.11 11.95 -4.79
N PRO A 88 19.40 11.86 -5.19
CA PRO A 88 20.33 10.89 -4.62
C PRO A 88 20.57 11.05 -3.11
N GLU A 89 20.37 12.24 -2.58
CA GLU A 89 20.49 12.58 -1.16
C GLU A 89 19.22 12.24 -0.37
N GLY A 90 18.15 11.80 -1.05
CA GLY A 90 16.86 11.41 -0.45
C GLY A 90 15.92 12.60 -0.20
N ASN A 91 16.21 13.80 -0.76
CA ASN A 91 15.32 14.94 -0.66
C ASN A 91 14.21 14.87 -1.72
N TYR A 92 13.05 15.47 -1.42
CA TYR A 92 11.95 15.55 -2.37
C TYR A 92 12.26 16.46 -3.55
N VAL A 93 12.05 15.95 -4.76
CA VAL A 93 12.20 16.71 -6.00
C VAL A 93 10.95 17.54 -6.25
N ASN A 94 11.09 18.86 -6.18
CA ASN A 94 9.98 19.80 -6.29
C ASN A 94 9.76 20.36 -7.69
N ASP A 95 10.68 20.11 -8.62
CA ASP A 95 10.72 20.62 -9.99
C ASP A 95 10.51 19.51 -11.05
N LEU A 96 9.93 18.39 -10.66
CA LEU A 96 9.69 17.23 -11.52
C LEU A 96 8.86 17.62 -12.74
N LYS A 97 9.27 17.17 -13.92
CA LYS A 97 8.59 17.41 -15.20
C LYS A 97 8.16 16.06 -15.81
N ALA A 98 7.15 16.08 -16.66
CA ALA A 98 6.66 14.88 -17.34
C ALA A 98 7.76 14.11 -18.09
N ARG A 99 8.75 14.80 -18.68
CA ARG A 99 9.89 14.20 -19.37
C ARG A 99 10.91 13.52 -18.45
N ASP A 100 10.84 13.76 -17.14
CA ASP A 100 11.78 13.20 -16.16
C ASP A 100 11.36 11.78 -15.73
N VAL A 101 10.20 11.32 -16.16
CA VAL A 101 9.64 10.00 -15.82
C VAL A 101 9.11 9.28 -17.07
N LEU A 102 9.18 7.95 -17.05
CA LEU A 102 8.61 7.03 -18.03
C LEU A 102 7.56 6.17 -17.35
N VAL A 103 6.37 6.08 -17.96
CA VAL A 103 5.29 5.21 -17.46
C VAL A 103 5.21 3.96 -18.32
N LEU A 104 5.19 2.81 -17.68
CA LEU A 104 4.91 1.54 -18.30
C LEU A 104 3.59 0.99 -17.75
N GLU A 105 2.64 0.67 -18.64
CA GLU A 105 1.40 -0.06 -18.34
C GLU A 105 1.51 -1.43 -18.97
N GLU A 106 1.43 -2.51 -18.18
CA GLU A 106 1.64 -3.89 -18.66
C GLU A 106 2.95 -4.06 -19.46
N GLY A 107 4.00 -3.29 -19.10
CA GLY A 107 5.29 -3.26 -19.79
C GLY A 107 5.34 -2.40 -21.05
N GLU A 108 4.23 -1.80 -21.48
CA GLU A 108 4.16 -0.89 -22.63
C GLU A 108 4.31 0.56 -22.20
N ALA A 109 5.15 1.33 -22.91
CA ALA A 109 5.35 2.74 -22.64
C ALA A 109 4.10 3.57 -22.94
N ARG A 110 3.69 4.41 -21.99
CA ARG A 110 2.58 5.34 -22.12
C ARG A 110 3.07 6.79 -22.06
N GLN A 111 2.44 7.64 -22.86
CA GLN A 111 2.77 9.06 -22.86
C GLN A 111 2.13 9.73 -21.63
N VAL A 112 2.95 10.41 -20.83
CA VAL A 112 2.46 11.26 -19.75
C VAL A 112 1.74 12.47 -20.33
N THR A 113 0.46 12.61 -19.99
CA THR A 113 -0.38 13.74 -20.45
C THR A 113 -0.34 14.91 -19.50
N ASN A 114 -0.20 14.65 -18.20
CA ASN A 114 -0.19 15.68 -17.17
C ASN A 114 0.67 15.25 -15.96
N LEU A 115 1.29 16.25 -15.31
CA LEU A 115 2.01 16.07 -14.05
C LEU A 115 1.80 17.33 -13.20
N LYS A 116 1.07 17.20 -12.12
CA LYS A 116 0.71 18.34 -11.26
C LYS A 116 0.60 17.94 -9.79
N ARG A 117 0.56 18.92 -8.91
CA ARG A 117 0.25 18.75 -7.49
C ARG A 117 -1.17 19.25 -7.23
N ASP A 118 -2.11 18.31 -7.16
CA ASP A 118 -3.48 18.62 -6.79
C ASP A 118 -3.63 18.70 -5.26
N PRO A 119 -4.61 19.45 -4.75
CA PRO A 119 -5.00 19.39 -3.35
C PRO A 119 -5.34 17.95 -2.94
N ALA A 120 -5.04 17.61 -1.68
CA ALA A 120 -5.31 16.29 -1.15
C ALA A 120 -6.67 16.22 -0.44
N ASN A 121 -7.36 15.08 -0.62
CA ASN A 121 -8.46 14.63 0.23
C ASN A 121 -7.89 13.56 1.16
N ILE A 122 -7.72 13.90 2.43
CA ILE A 122 -7.02 13.09 3.43
C ILE A 122 -8.05 12.47 4.37
N VAL A 123 -8.06 11.16 4.50
CA VAL A 123 -8.76 10.46 5.58
C VAL A 123 -7.75 10.05 6.63
N LEU A 124 -7.83 10.67 7.80
CA LEU A 124 -7.05 10.28 8.96
C LEU A 124 -7.80 9.20 9.73
N ILE A 125 -7.16 8.06 9.95
CA ILE A 125 -7.73 6.92 10.69
C ILE A 125 -6.96 6.73 11.98
N LEU A 126 -7.67 6.77 13.11
CA LEU A 126 -7.15 6.64 14.46
C LEU A 126 -7.57 5.30 15.07
N ASP A 127 -6.60 4.48 15.39
CA ASP A 127 -6.79 3.22 16.09
C ASP A 127 -6.91 3.45 17.60
N LEU A 128 -8.11 3.34 18.11
CA LEU A 128 -8.41 3.53 19.55
C LEU A 128 -8.72 2.21 20.26
N ALA A 129 -8.41 1.09 19.60
CA ALA A 129 -8.52 -0.23 20.19
C ALA A 129 -7.44 -0.45 21.26
N ASN A 130 -7.75 -1.26 22.25
CA ASN A 130 -6.81 -1.65 23.30
C ASN A 130 -6.77 -3.18 23.40
N GLU A 131 -6.24 -3.82 22.36
CA GLU A 131 -6.27 -5.28 22.23
C GLU A 131 -5.34 -6.02 23.19
N ILE A 132 -4.30 -5.37 23.68
CA ILE A 132 -3.42 -5.97 24.72
C ILE A 132 -4.22 -6.35 25.97
N GLY A 133 -5.33 -5.65 26.25
CA GLY A 133 -6.24 -5.99 27.33
C GLY A 133 -7.15 -7.21 27.10
N THR A 134 -7.19 -7.77 25.86
CA THR A 134 -8.08 -8.90 25.51
C THR A 134 -7.44 -10.27 25.64
N PHE A 135 -6.16 -10.39 25.95
CA PHE A 135 -5.65 -11.67 26.41
C PHE A 135 -6.49 -12.12 27.60
N LYS A 136 -7.28 -13.18 27.44
CA LYS A 136 -8.24 -13.70 28.43
C LYS A 136 -7.66 -13.91 29.84
N ASN A 137 -6.37 -13.86 29.98
CA ASN A 137 -5.60 -13.94 31.23
C ASN A 137 -4.50 -12.86 31.30
N GLY A 138 -4.63 -11.79 30.51
CA GLY A 138 -3.69 -10.66 30.59
C GLY A 138 -3.77 -10.02 31.98
N PRO A 139 -2.69 -9.39 32.44
CA PRO A 139 -2.56 -8.81 33.79
C PRO A 139 -3.49 -7.64 34.07
N SER A 140 -4.64 -7.54 33.39
CA SER A 140 -5.48 -6.37 33.30
C SER A 140 -6.15 -5.92 34.60
N GLU A 141 -6.13 -6.72 35.68
CA GLU A 141 -6.91 -6.36 36.88
C GLU A 141 -6.14 -6.34 38.20
N ARG A 142 -4.89 -6.75 38.25
CA ARG A 142 -4.21 -6.95 39.56
C ARG A 142 -3.10 -5.97 39.91
N TYR A 143 -2.63 -5.13 39.05
CA TYR A 143 -1.38 -4.42 39.30
C TYR A 143 -1.52 -2.90 39.20
N GLY A 144 -1.97 -2.31 40.32
CA GLY A 144 -2.00 -0.85 40.51
C GLY A 144 -0.67 -0.27 41.04
N LYS A 145 0.49 -0.88 40.80
CA LYS A 145 1.76 -0.32 41.24
C LYS A 145 2.28 0.75 40.31
N PRO A 146 2.69 1.92 40.80
CA PRO A 146 3.15 3.05 39.97
C PRO A 146 4.33 2.70 39.05
N ASP A 147 5.19 1.77 39.48
CA ASP A 147 6.43 1.39 38.78
C ASP A 147 6.31 0.11 37.95
N ALA A 148 5.08 -0.44 37.82
CA ALA A 148 4.88 -1.62 37.00
C ALA A 148 5.01 -1.28 35.51
N PRO A 149 5.55 -2.17 34.67
CA PRO A 149 5.59 -2.01 33.23
C PRO A 149 4.20 -1.68 32.66
N ILE A 150 4.15 -0.97 31.53
CA ILE A 150 2.90 -0.45 30.96
C ILE A 150 1.85 -1.54 30.74
N TRP A 151 2.26 -2.74 30.39
CA TRP A 151 1.40 -3.91 30.20
C TRP A 151 0.80 -4.46 31.51
N GLU A 152 1.47 -4.28 32.68
CA GLU A 152 0.89 -4.59 33.99
C GLU A 152 -0.14 -3.56 34.45
N LYS A 153 -0.04 -2.37 33.91
CA LYS A 153 -0.90 -1.25 34.24
C LYS A 153 -2.18 -1.23 33.38
N GLY A 154 -2.73 -2.34 32.98
CA GLY A 154 -3.88 -2.52 32.07
C GLY A 154 -4.75 -1.29 31.78
N ALA A 155 -4.99 -0.44 32.78
CA ALA A 155 -5.60 0.86 32.65
C ALA A 155 -4.65 1.92 32.04
N ASN A 156 -3.33 1.82 32.22
CA ASN A 156 -2.37 2.82 31.79
C ASN A 156 -2.00 2.69 30.31
N TYR A 157 -2.12 1.50 29.73
CA TYR A 157 -1.98 1.34 28.29
C TYR A 157 -3.00 2.18 27.50
N LYS A 158 -4.24 2.22 27.97
CA LYS A 158 -5.27 3.14 27.46
C LYS A 158 -4.85 4.62 27.59
N VAL A 159 -4.13 4.94 28.65
CA VAL A 159 -3.67 6.31 28.93
C VAL A 159 -2.52 6.75 28.04
N VAL A 160 -1.66 5.84 27.59
CA VAL A 160 -0.51 6.18 26.72
C VAL A 160 -0.90 6.22 25.26
N ARG A 161 -1.59 5.21 24.75
CA ARG A 161 -1.96 5.12 23.33
C ARG A 161 -2.93 6.23 22.92
N GLY A 162 -3.94 6.47 23.73
CA GLY A 162 -4.91 7.52 23.47
C GLY A 162 -4.29 8.93 23.35
N PRO A 163 -3.55 9.42 24.36
CA PRO A 163 -2.87 10.71 24.29
C PRO A 163 -1.88 10.82 23.14
N THR A 164 -1.10 9.78 22.85
CA THR A 164 -0.13 9.78 21.76
C THR A 164 -0.78 9.95 20.39
N GLN A 165 -1.85 9.23 20.12
CA GLN A 165 -2.60 9.40 18.87
C GLN A 165 -3.30 10.76 18.79
N TRP A 166 -3.82 11.25 19.89
CA TRP A 166 -4.43 12.57 19.99
C TRP A 166 -3.39 13.66 19.64
N GLU A 167 -2.20 13.57 20.23
CA GLU A 167 -1.12 14.52 19.98
C GLU A 167 -0.62 14.45 18.53
N PHE A 168 -0.37 13.23 18.01
CA PHE A 168 -0.03 13.04 16.60
C PHE A 168 -1.07 13.67 15.69
N ALA A 169 -2.36 13.38 15.91
CA ALA A 169 -3.44 13.86 15.07
C ALA A 169 -3.52 15.40 15.06
N ASN A 170 -3.37 16.05 16.22
CA ASN A 170 -3.39 17.51 16.30
C ASN A 170 -2.19 18.13 15.58
N GLN A 171 -0.98 17.58 15.77
CA GLN A 171 0.21 18.07 15.09
C GLN A 171 0.12 17.83 13.58
N PHE A 172 -0.40 16.65 13.16
CA PHE A 172 -0.63 16.33 11.76
C PHE A 172 -1.60 17.31 11.11
N ILE A 173 -2.77 17.56 11.73
CA ILE A 173 -3.79 18.50 11.25
C ILE A 173 -3.22 19.91 11.11
N SER A 174 -2.39 20.34 12.05
CA SER A 174 -1.75 21.67 11.98
C SER A 174 -0.79 21.82 10.82
N GLY A 175 -0.19 20.71 10.37
CA GLY A 175 0.82 20.66 9.29
C GLY A 175 0.28 20.45 7.88
N ILE A 176 -1.00 20.08 7.69
CA ILE A 176 -1.56 19.89 6.35
C ILE A 176 -1.67 21.21 5.58
N SER A 177 -1.66 21.15 4.25
CA SER A 177 -1.81 22.34 3.40
C SER A 177 -3.19 22.99 3.59
N PRO A 178 -3.30 24.33 3.53
CA PRO A 178 -4.60 25.02 3.60
C PRO A 178 -5.60 24.61 2.51
N ASN A 179 -5.10 24.14 1.37
CA ASN A 179 -5.94 23.71 0.25
C ASN A 179 -6.41 22.25 0.38
N ASP A 180 -5.82 21.49 1.29
CA ASP A 180 -6.18 20.11 1.52
C ASP A 180 -7.45 20.00 2.36
N LYS A 181 -8.21 18.92 2.17
CA LYS A 181 -9.38 18.58 2.97
C LYS A 181 -9.11 17.35 3.80
N ILE A 182 -9.59 17.36 5.03
CA ILE A 182 -9.45 16.25 5.96
C ILE A 182 -10.82 15.71 6.37
N SER A 183 -10.91 14.40 6.47
CA SER A 183 -11.97 13.66 7.13
C SER A 183 -11.35 12.75 8.18
N ILE A 184 -12.00 12.51 9.32
CA ILE A 184 -11.42 11.78 10.44
C ILE A 184 -12.31 10.61 10.82
N ILE A 185 -11.72 9.44 10.82
CA ILE A 185 -12.32 8.18 11.26
C ILE A 185 -11.58 7.71 12.50
N GLN A 186 -12.29 7.25 13.49
CA GLN A 186 -11.74 6.48 14.60
C GLN A 186 -12.32 5.09 14.60
N TYR A 187 -11.59 4.14 15.13
CA TYR A 187 -12.12 2.80 15.35
C TYR A 187 -11.67 2.18 16.67
N ALA A 188 -12.54 1.38 17.21
CA ALA A 188 -12.36 0.43 18.28
C ALA A 188 -13.33 -0.73 17.98
N GLU A 189 -14.37 -0.96 18.79
CA GLU A 189 -15.42 -1.97 18.51
C GLU A 189 -16.18 -1.71 17.21
N LYS A 190 -16.13 -0.47 16.71
CA LYS A 190 -16.76 -0.03 15.47
C LYS A 190 -15.96 1.10 14.84
N ALA A 191 -15.91 1.11 13.52
CA ALA A 191 -15.42 2.24 12.76
C ALA A 191 -16.46 3.37 12.77
N GLN A 192 -16.03 4.61 13.04
CA GLN A 192 -16.91 5.79 13.16
C GLN A 192 -16.28 7.00 12.48
N LEU A 193 -17.08 7.67 11.66
CA LEU A 193 -16.74 8.99 11.14
C LEU A 193 -16.96 10.02 12.22
N ILE A 194 -15.91 10.66 12.72
CA ILE A 194 -16.02 11.69 13.75
C ILE A 194 -15.97 13.11 13.18
N GLN A 195 -15.34 13.28 12.00
CA GLN A 195 -15.33 14.52 11.24
C GLN A 195 -15.50 14.21 9.75
N ASP A 196 -16.49 14.80 9.13
CA ASP A 196 -16.63 14.79 7.67
C ASP A 196 -15.71 15.86 7.05
N TRP A 197 -15.63 15.88 5.71
CA TRP A 197 -14.72 16.74 4.97
C TRP A 197 -14.73 18.19 5.42
N THR A 198 -13.57 18.67 5.82
CA THR A 198 -13.36 20.08 6.19
C THR A 198 -11.94 20.52 5.80
N SER A 199 -11.76 21.80 5.49
CA SER A 199 -10.46 22.48 5.45
C SER A 199 -10.20 23.31 6.71
N ASP A 200 -11.18 23.41 7.60
CA ASP A 200 -11.07 24.10 8.90
C ASP A 200 -10.35 23.17 9.90
N ARG A 201 -9.10 23.53 10.22
CA ARG A 201 -8.25 22.77 11.15
C ARG A 201 -8.79 22.79 12.57
N ASP A 202 -9.37 23.92 12.99
CA ASP A 202 -9.95 24.03 14.32
C ASP A 202 -11.20 23.14 14.47
N GLN A 203 -12.01 23.05 13.41
CA GLN A 203 -13.13 22.13 13.37
C GLN A 203 -12.65 20.66 13.47
N ALA A 204 -11.60 20.28 12.75
CA ALA A 204 -11.01 18.95 12.81
C ALA A 204 -10.47 18.61 14.21
N THR A 205 -9.72 19.54 14.82
CA THR A 205 -9.18 19.39 16.18
C THR A 205 -10.29 19.31 17.24
N ARG A 206 -11.33 20.13 17.14
CA ARG A 206 -12.50 20.06 18.04
C ARG A 206 -13.23 18.73 17.92
N ALA A 207 -13.33 18.15 16.73
CA ALA A 207 -13.97 16.85 16.55
C ALA A 207 -13.21 15.73 17.28
N ILE A 208 -11.87 15.73 17.20
CA ILE A 208 -11.05 14.79 17.96
C ILE A 208 -11.27 15.01 19.46
N SER A 209 -11.16 16.23 19.96
CA SER A 209 -11.29 16.53 21.39
C SER A 209 -12.65 16.14 21.97
N SER A 210 -13.74 16.25 21.19
CA SER A 210 -15.11 16.01 21.69
C SER A 210 -15.62 14.58 21.46
N LYS A 211 -15.15 13.89 20.42
CA LYS A 211 -15.71 12.60 19.98
C LYS A 211 -14.77 11.41 20.16
N TYR A 212 -13.56 11.65 20.65
CA TYR A 212 -12.55 10.62 20.86
C TYR A 212 -13.01 9.57 21.88
N ARG A 213 -13.03 8.28 21.47
CA ARG A 213 -13.50 7.19 22.32
C ARG A 213 -12.58 5.98 22.19
N VAL A 214 -11.92 5.65 23.28
CA VAL A 214 -11.09 4.45 23.39
C VAL A 214 -11.97 3.25 23.68
N GLY A 215 -11.73 2.13 23.00
CA GLY A 215 -12.42 0.85 23.18
C GLY A 215 -11.46 -0.30 23.44
N VAL A 216 -11.97 -1.54 23.34
CA VAL A 216 -11.21 -2.75 23.64
C VAL A 216 -10.86 -3.53 22.37
N LYS A 217 -11.83 -3.71 21.46
CA LYS A 217 -11.69 -4.50 20.22
C LYS A 217 -11.30 -3.61 19.06
N SER A 218 -10.74 -4.20 18.01
CA SER A 218 -10.34 -3.52 16.79
C SER A 218 -11.26 -3.90 15.63
N SER A 219 -11.88 -2.91 14.99
CA SER A 219 -12.59 -3.03 13.72
C SER A 219 -11.80 -2.38 12.60
N TYR A 220 -10.56 -2.82 12.43
CA TYR A 220 -9.56 -2.25 11.53
C TYR A 220 -10.01 -2.28 10.06
N PHE A 221 -10.47 -3.45 9.56
CA PHE A 221 -10.90 -3.58 8.15
C PHE A 221 -12.17 -2.76 7.86
N ASP A 222 -13.09 -2.66 8.82
CA ASP A 222 -14.28 -1.81 8.66
C ASP A 222 -13.89 -0.34 8.54
N ALA A 223 -12.84 0.12 9.25
CA ALA A 223 -12.32 1.47 9.16
C ALA A 223 -11.67 1.76 7.79
N LEU A 224 -10.88 0.83 7.26
CA LEU A 224 -10.31 0.93 5.92
C LEU A 224 -11.40 1.03 4.85
N LYS A 225 -12.46 0.21 4.96
CA LYS A 225 -13.60 0.26 4.03
C LYS A 225 -14.33 1.59 4.10
N LEU A 226 -14.59 2.10 5.31
CA LEU A 226 -15.23 3.40 5.51
C LEU A 226 -14.40 4.53 4.90
N ALA A 227 -13.06 4.48 5.04
CA ALA A 227 -12.16 5.44 4.42
C ALA A 227 -12.22 5.38 2.89
N ALA A 228 -12.22 4.18 2.32
CA ALA A 228 -12.35 3.99 0.89
C ALA A 228 -13.65 4.59 0.35
N ASP A 229 -14.79 4.35 1.03
CA ASP A 229 -16.10 4.89 0.65
C ASP A 229 -16.11 6.43 0.70
N LYS A 230 -15.50 7.00 1.74
CA LYS A 230 -15.36 8.46 1.85
C LYS A 230 -14.53 9.05 0.72
N LEU A 231 -13.45 8.40 0.31
CA LEU A 231 -12.60 8.86 -0.78
C LEU A 231 -13.27 8.70 -2.16
N GLN A 232 -14.05 7.64 -2.37
CA GLN A 232 -14.79 7.44 -3.62
C GLN A 232 -15.81 8.55 -3.88
N SER A 233 -16.37 9.15 -2.82
CA SER A 233 -17.27 10.30 -2.94
C SER A 233 -16.57 11.61 -3.34
N ARG A 234 -15.24 11.60 -3.49
CA ARG A 234 -14.40 12.76 -3.85
C ARG A 234 -13.72 12.49 -5.19
N PRO A 235 -14.32 12.86 -6.34
CA PRO A 235 -13.77 12.61 -7.66
C PRO A 235 -12.47 13.39 -7.93
N GLU A 236 -12.37 14.60 -7.42
CA GLU A 236 -11.23 15.49 -7.67
C GLU A 236 -10.20 15.48 -6.54
N GLY A 237 -8.92 15.64 -6.91
CA GLY A 237 -7.80 15.75 -6.01
C GLY A 237 -7.16 14.40 -5.65
N ARG A 238 -6.01 14.47 -4.96
CA ARG A 238 -5.29 13.28 -4.48
C ARG A 238 -6.08 12.62 -3.36
N ARG A 239 -6.12 11.30 -3.36
CA ARG A 239 -6.86 10.49 -2.39
C ARG A 239 -5.89 9.80 -1.45
N ILE A 240 -5.87 10.22 -0.20
CA ILE A 240 -4.86 9.83 0.78
C ILE A 240 -5.53 9.27 2.03
N VAL A 241 -5.01 8.15 2.51
CA VAL A 241 -5.30 7.62 3.84
C VAL A 241 -4.04 7.78 4.69
N VAL A 242 -4.17 8.37 5.86
CA VAL A 242 -3.15 8.35 6.91
C VAL A 242 -3.69 7.47 8.03
N LEU A 243 -3.06 6.34 8.22
CA LEU A 243 -3.48 5.31 9.17
C LEU A 243 -2.50 5.23 10.33
N ILE A 244 -3.00 5.34 11.55
CA ILE A 244 -2.23 5.06 12.77
C ILE A 244 -2.78 3.79 13.36
N SER A 245 -2.02 2.68 13.31
CA SER A 245 -2.51 1.35 13.68
C SER A 245 -1.38 0.37 13.98
N ASP A 246 -1.66 -0.68 14.77
CA ASP A 246 -0.82 -1.89 14.87
C ASP A 246 -1.16 -2.93 13.79
N GLY A 247 -2.26 -2.72 13.04
CA GLY A 247 -2.71 -3.60 11.96
C GLY A 247 -3.48 -4.84 12.45
N LEU A 248 -3.75 -4.97 13.74
CA LEU A 248 -4.51 -6.09 14.28
C LEU A 248 -6.02 -5.84 14.14
N ASP A 249 -6.77 -6.90 13.83
CA ASP A 249 -8.23 -6.88 13.73
C ASP A 249 -8.85 -7.97 14.60
N SER A 250 -9.92 -7.62 15.31
CA SER A 250 -10.61 -8.57 16.19
C SER A 250 -12.13 -8.51 16.09
N SER A 251 -12.69 -7.50 15.40
CA SER A 251 -14.13 -7.28 15.40
C SER A 251 -14.73 -6.73 14.12
N SER A 252 -13.95 -6.63 13.05
CA SER A 252 -14.47 -6.23 11.75
C SER A 252 -15.53 -7.18 11.21
N LYS A 253 -16.50 -6.63 10.51
CA LYS A 253 -17.56 -7.38 9.83
C LYS A 253 -17.17 -7.84 8.44
N ILE A 254 -16.18 -7.16 7.86
CA ILE A 254 -15.66 -7.50 6.54
C ILE A 254 -14.28 -8.15 6.64
N THR A 255 -13.86 -8.81 5.57
CA THR A 255 -12.53 -9.41 5.48
C THR A 255 -11.47 -8.41 5.04
N SER A 256 -10.20 -8.67 5.36
CA SER A 256 -9.03 -7.93 4.87
C SER A 256 -9.09 -7.73 3.35
N SER A 257 -9.34 -8.79 2.59
CA SER A 257 -9.42 -8.74 1.12
C SER A 257 -10.44 -7.72 0.61
N LYS A 258 -11.63 -7.64 1.22
CA LYS A 258 -12.68 -6.67 0.84
C LYS A 258 -12.27 -5.24 1.16
N ALA A 259 -11.58 -5.02 2.29
CA ALA A 259 -11.09 -3.71 2.68
C ALA A 259 -10.00 -3.22 1.73
N ILE A 260 -9.02 -4.08 1.40
CA ILE A 260 -7.94 -3.77 0.46
C ILE A 260 -8.50 -3.47 -0.93
N GLN A 261 -9.40 -4.32 -1.45
CA GLN A 261 -10.06 -4.09 -2.74
C GLN A 261 -10.81 -2.75 -2.79
N ALA A 262 -11.47 -2.35 -1.69
CA ALA A 262 -12.14 -1.06 -1.61
C ALA A 262 -11.16 0.12 -1.71
N LEU A 263 -10.00 0.03 -1.04
CA LEU A 263 -8.94 1.05 -1.13
C LEU A 263 -8.30 1.11 -2.53
N GLU A 264 -8.05 -0.03 -3.16
CA GLU A 264 -7.56 -0.11 -4.54
C GLU A 264 -8.56 0.56 -5.49
N LYS A 265 -9.85 0.25 -5.37
CA LYS A 265 -10.93 0.86 -6.16
C LYS A 265 -11.06 2.36 -5.89
N ALA A 266 -10.85 2.80 -4.66
CA ALA A 266 -10.79 4.22 -4.31
C ALA A 266 -9.51 4.90 -4.83
N ARG A 267 -8.52 4.16 -5.32
CA ARG A 267 -7.20 4.65 -5.76
C ARG A 267 -6.49 5.44 -4.66
N ALA A 268 -6.69 5.03 -3.41
CA ALA A 268 -6.09 5.69 -2.27
C ALA A 268 -4.59 5.40 -2.19
N THR A 269 -3.79 6.42 -1.84
CA THR A 269 -2.42 6.24 -1.35
C THR A 269 -2.49 6.12 0.17
N VAL A 270 -1.87 5.09 0.73
CA VAL A 270 -1.96 4.79 2.16
C VAL A 270 -0.61 5.02 2.83
N PHE A 271 -0.53 6.01 3.70
CA PHE A 271 0.59 6.23 4.61
C PHE A 271 0.24 5.62 5.96
N VAL A 272 1.12 4.80 6.48
CA VAL A 272 0.90 4.10 7.75
C VAL A 272 1.96 4.54 8.76
N VAL A 273 1.50 4.93 9.94
CA VAL A 273 2.33 5.09 11.13
C VAL A 273 2.00 3.93 12.07
N GLY A 274 2.86 2.91 12.05
CA GLY A 274 2.61 1.65 12.73
C GLY A 274 3.10 1.64 14.17
N TRP A 275 2.31 1.04 15.07
CA TRP A 275 2.66 0.83 16.47
C TRP A 275 3.54 -0.40 16.71
N ALA A 276 3.69 -1.28 15.73
CA ALA A 276 4.23 -2.62 15.92
C ALA A 276 5.62 -2.63 16.61
N ASP A 277 6.54 -1.74 16.21
CA ASP A 277 7.89 -1.71 16.81
C ASP A 277 7.87 -1.14 18.22
N ALA A 278 7.09 -0.09 18.48
CA ALA A 278 6.95 0.45 19.83
C ALA A 278 6.32 -0.57 20.78
N LEU A 279 5.27 -1.27 20.34
CA LEU A 279 4.62 -2.33 21.13
C LEU A 279 5.52 -3.54 21.34
N ARG A 280 6.25 -3.96 20.31
CA ARG A 280 7.22 -5.05 20.42
C ARG A 280 8.27 -4.73 21.48
N HIS A 281 8.85 -3.54 21.43
CA HIS A 281 9.84 -3.11 22.42
C HIS A 281 9.29 -3.17 23.85
N GLU A 282 8.09 -2.67 24.10
CA GLU A 282 7.44 -2.72 25.42
C GLU A 282 7.18 -4.15 25.89
N VAL A 283 6.75 -5.04 24.98
CA VAL A 283 6.53 -6.45 25.29
C VAL A 283 7.84 -7.17 25.60
N GLU A 284 8.92 -6.88 24.88
CA GLU A 284 10.27 -7.43 25.14
C GLU A 284 10.78 -7.01 26.52
N LEU A 285 10.62 -5.74 26.90
CA LEU A 285 10.95 -5.27 28.25
C LEU A 285 10.15 -6.01 29.33
N SER A 286 8.88 -6.27 29.03
CA SER A 286 7.99 -7.01 29.94
C SER A 286 8.40 -8.47 30.11
N ILE A 287 8.80 -9.14 29.05
CA ILE A 287 9.35 -10.50 29.08
C ILE A 287 10.65 -10.52 29.92
N GLY A 288 11.53 -9.53 29.70
CA GLY A 288 12.75 -9.38 30.48
C GLY A 288 12.48 -9.24 31.98
N TRP A 289 11.51 -8.41 32.34
CA TRP A 289 11.11 -8.21 33.74
C TRP A 289 10.56 -9.50 34.36
N ILE A 290 9.64 -10.22 33.68
CA ILE A 290 9.08 -11.48 34.16
C ILE A 290 10.18 -12.51 34.39
N ASN A 291 11.11 -12.66 33.45
CA ASN A 291 12.20 -13.62 33.56
C ASN A 291 13.13 -13.32 34.75
N ASN A 292 13.33 -12.04 35.09
CA ASN A 292 14.22 -11.65 36.18
C ASN A 292 13.56 -11.73 37.57
N HIS A 293 12.22 -11.58 37.65
CA HIS A 293 11.53 -11.46 38.95
C HIS A 293 10.59 -12.62 39.25
N GLU A 294 10.15 -13.39 38.27
CA GLU A 294 9.14 -14.43 38.40
C GLU A 294 9.54 -15.77 37.77
N ALA A 295 10.82 -15.94 37.42
CA ALA A 295 11.34 -17.01 36.56
C ALA A 295 11.00 -18.46 36.98
N ALA A 296 10.55 -18.68 38.19
CA ALA A 296 10.30 -20.03 38.71
C ALA A 296 8.81 -20.45 38.73
N SER A 297 7.88 -19.63 38.19
CA SER A 297 6.45 -19.94 38.25
C SER A 297 5.89 -20.42 36.92
N THR A 298 5.04 -21.45 36.94
CA THR A 298 4.32 -21.94 35.75
C THR A 298 3.48 -20.82 35.09
N SER A 299 2.94 -19.90 35.89
CA SER A 299 2.18 -18.75 35.38
C SER A 299 3.06 -17.75 34.63
N ALA A 300 4.32 -17.56 35.06
CA ALA A 300 5.29 -16.71 34.36
C ALA A 300 5.65 -17.29 32.98
N TYR A 301 5.94 -18.59 32.91
CA TYR A 301 6.19 -19.24 31.61
C TYR A 301 5.02 -19.11 30.64
N LYS A 302 3.79 -19.28 31.13
CA LYS A 302 2.59 -19.12 30.28
C LYS A 302 2.48 -17.69 29.77
N ARG A 303 2.66 -16.69 30.64
CA ARG A 303 2.61 -15.28 30.21
C ARG A 303 3.69 -14.92 29.20
N VAL A 304 4.93 -15.38 29.40
CA VAL A 304 6.01 -15.17 28.44
C VAL A 304 5.68 -15.80 27.08
N ALA A 305 5.08 -17.01 27.07
CA ALA A 305 4.67 -17.66 25.83
C ALA A 305 3.57 -16.86 25.11
N GLU A 306 2.57 -16.34 25.83
CA GLU A 306 1.52 -15.48 25.27
C GLU A 306 2.09 -14.16 24.72
N LEU A 307 3.01 -13.51 25.44
CA LEU A 307 3.67 -12.29 24.98
C LEU A 307 4.52 -12.51 23.74
N ARG A 308 5.24 -13.63 23.64
CA ARG A 308 5.97 -14.00 22.41
C ARG A 308 5.03 -14.25 21.23
N GLN A 309 3.91 -14.89 21.48
CA GLN A 309 2.88 -15.08 20.44
C GLN A 309 2.31 -13.75 19.95
N TYR A 310 2.14 -12.79 20.85
CA TYR A 310 1.71 -11.44 20.48
C TYR A 310 2.76 -10.70 19.62
N ILE A 311 4.06 -10.83 19.93
CA ILE A 311 5.13 -10.30 19.08
C ILE A 311 5.01 -10.83 17.65
N LEU A 312 4.81 -12.15 17.48
CA LEU A 312 4.64 -12.75 16.14
C LEU A 312 3.41 -12.20 15.40
N GLN A 313 2.31 -11.91 16.09
CA GLN A 313 1.13 -11.27 15.51
C GLN A 313 1.45 -9.84 15.03
N LEU A 314 2.18 -9.04 15.84
CA LEU A 314 2.60 -7.70 15.48
C LEU A 314 3.53 -7.69 14.25
N GLU A 315 4.46 -8.64 14.15
CA GLU A 315 5.36 -8.79 13.00
C GLU A 315 4.59 -9.16 11.73
N GLY A 316 3.61 -10.06 11.84
CA GLY A 316 2.71 -10.41 10.76
C GLY A 316 1.89 -9.21 10.29
N ALA A 317 1.27 -8.49 11.22
CA ALA A 317 0.50 -7.28 10.93
C ALA A 317 1.35 -6.16 10.31
N ALA A 318 2.58 -5.95 10.82
CA ALA A 318 3.50 -4.98 10.23
C ALA A 318 3.87 -5.32 8.77
N THR A 319 3.97 -6.62 8.45
CA THR A 319 4.21 -7.09 7.08
C THR A 319 3.03 -6.78 6.16
N GLU A 320 1.80 -7.02 6.61
CA GLU A 320 0.58 -6.68 5.87
C GLU A 320 0.42 -5.17 5.68
N LEU A 321 0.68 -4.38 6.72
CA LEU A 321 0.66 -2.91 6.65
C LEU A 321 1.69 -2.38 5.65
N ARG A 322 2.89 -2.99 5.59
CA ARG A 322 3.93 -2.65 4.61
C ARG A 322 3.46 -2.89 3.20
N GLN A 323 2.90 -4.07 2.94
CA GLN A 323 2.37 -4.42 1.63
C GLN A 323 1.23 -3.48 1.19
N LEU A 324 0.32 -3.14 2.11
CA LEU A 324 -0.76 -2.19 1.86
C LEU A 324 -0.22 -0.81 1.46
N ALA A 325 0.75 -0.28 2.23
CA ALA A 325 1.34 1.02 1.97
C ALA A 325 2.09 1.03 0.63
N GLU A 326 3.04 0.10 0.41
CA GLU A 326 3.86 0.03 -0.80
C GLU A 326 3.03 -0.17 -2.07
N ASN A 327 2.04 -1.09 -2.04
CA ASN A 327 1.18 -1.35 -3.21
C ASN A 327 0.34 -0.13 -3.59
N SER A 328 0.00 0.72 -2.63
CA SER A 328 -0.74 1.96 -2.86
C SER A 328 0.12 3.15 -3.29
N GLY A 329 1.46 3.02 -3.25
CA GLY A 329 2.42 4.09 -3.51
C GLY A 329 2.70 4.98 -2.29
N GLY A 330 2.28 4.56 -1.10
CA GLY A 330 2.60 5.20 0.17
C GLY A 330 3.76 4.55 0.90
N GLU A 331 3.83 4.71 2.22
CA GLU A 331 4.92 4.24 3.05
C GLU A 331 4.45 3.77 4.43
N LEU A 332 5.14 2.77 4.99
CA LEU A 332 5.01 2.36 6.39
C LEU A 332 6.17 2.91 7.19
N LEU A 333 5.86 3.70 8.20
CA LEU A 333 6.79 4.18 9.23
C LEU A 333 6.57 3.37 10.51
N LEU A 334 7.63 2.79 11.06
CA LEU A 334 7.61 2.00 12.31
C LEU A 334 8.50 2.69 13.36
N PRO A 335 8.02 3.73 14.02
CA PRO A 335 8.76 4.40 15.07
C PRO A 335 8.97 3.47 16.28
N PRO A 336 10.19 3.45 16.87
CA PRO A 336 10.51 2.53 17.97
C PRO A 336 9.89 2.95 19.32
N THR A 337 9.43 4.19 19.44
CA THR A 337 8.84 4.73 20.67
C THR A 337 7.59 5.54 20.40
N HIS A 338 6.78 5.75 21.42
CA HIS A 338 5.60 6.64 21.33
C HIS A 338 5.98 8.09 21.02
N GLU A 339 7.10 8.56 21.54
CA GLU A 339 7.59 9.92 21.26
C GLU A 339 8.02 10.08 19.79
N ASP A 340 8.71 9.09 19.23
CA ASP A 340 9.11 9.09 17.84
C ASP A 340 7.90 8.97 16.93
N LEU A 341 6.83 8.24 17.34
CA LEU A 341 5.59 8.18 16.60
C LEU A 341 4.97 9.57 16.41
N ILE A 342 4.95 10.39 17.45
CA ILE A 342 4.46 11.77 17.34
C ILE A 342 5.28 12.56 16.32
N LYS A 343 6.61 12.40 16.34
CA LYS A 343 7.52 13.12 15.43
C LYS A 343 7.32 12.76 13.95
N THR A 344 6.81 11.56 13.63
CA THR A 344 6.58 11.12 12.24
C THR A 344 5.53 11.94 11.52
N ASN A 345 4.68 12.71 12.22
CA ASN A 345 3.69 13.58 11.58
C ASN A 345 4.33 14.54 10.56
N LYS A 346 5.54 15.06 10.84
CA LYS A 346 6.26 15.95 9.93
C LYS A 346 6.66 15.24 8.64
N ASN A 347 7.13 14.00 8.76
CA ASN A 347 7.53 13.19 7.61
C ASN A 347 6.31 12.89 6.72
N VAL A 348 5.19 12.45 7.32
CA VAL A 348 3.96 12.17 6.58
C VAL A 348 3.43 13.42 5.89
N ASN A 349 3.42 14.59 6.58
CA ASN A 349 3.00 15.84 5.97
C ASN A 349 3.91 16.27 4.81
N ALA A 350 5.23 16.11 4.96
CA ALA A 350 6.19 16.43 3.92
C ALA A 350 6.01 15.54 2.68
N GLU A 351 5.79 14.23 2.88
CA GLU A 351 5.50 13.28 1.81
C GLU A 351 4.20 13.61 1.06
N ILE A 352 3.13 13.88 1.80
CA ILE A 352 1.87 14.34 1.21
C ILE A 352 2.08 15.61 0.39
N GLY A 353 2.85 16.57 0.92
CA GLY A 353 3.18 17.80 0.23
C GLY A 353 4.03 17.60 -1.05
N ALA A 354 4.90 16.59 -1.04
CA ALA A 354 5.79 16.27 -2.17
C ALA A 354 5.14 15.45 -3.29
N GLN A 355 3.99 14.82 -3.03
CA GLN A 355 3.35 13.92 -3.96
C GLN A 355 2.77 14.66 -5.17
N TYR A 356 3.08 14.17 -6.38
CA TYR A 356 2.49 14.58 -7.64
C TYR A 356 1.38 13.62 -8.07
N THR A 357 0.47 14.13 -8.90
CA THR A 357 -0.44 13.33 -9.72
C THR A 357 0.11 13.30 -11.14
N LEU A 358 0.49 12.12 -11.60
CA LEU A 358 0.87 11.85 -12.98
C LEU A 358 -0.34 11.27 -13.69
N SER A 359 -0.69 11.79 -14.89
CA SER A 359 -1.76 11.26 -15.73
C SER A 359 -1.23 10.72 -17.05
N PHE A 360 -1.83 9.66 -17.54
CA PHE A 360 -1.60 9.11 -18.88
C PHE A 360 -2.89 8.54 -19.45
N LEU A 361 -2.95 8.37 -20.79
CA LEU A 361 -4.10 7.76 -21.46
C LEU A 361 -3.85 6.25 -21.62
N THR A 362 -4.85 5.45 -21.27
CA THR A 362 -4.88 4.02 -21.55
C THR A 362 -5.95 3.70 -22.60
N ASP A 363 -5.60 2.80 -23.52
CA ASP A 363 -6.48 2.31 -24.56
C ASP A 363 -7.24 1.09 -24.05
N ASN A 364 -8.52 0.99 -24.39
CA ASN A 364 -9.37 -0.19 -24.23
C ASN A 364 -9.18 -0.98 -22.92
N ALA A 365 -9.92 -0.62 -21.91
CA ALA A 365 -10.14 -1.52 -20.80
C ALA A 365 -11.19 -2.57 -21.19
N PRO A 366 -10.83 -3.86 -21.36
CA PRO A 366 -11.78 -4.91 -21.72
C PRO A 366 -12.83 -5.11 -20.63
N SER A 367 -12.49 -4.91 -19.37
CA SER A 367 -13.47 -4.89 -18.27
C SER A 367 -13.13 -3.84 -17.21
N LEU A 368 -14.16 -3.40 -16.48
CA LEU A 368 -14.01 -2.46 -15.36
C LEU A 368 -13.30 -3.09 -14.14
N GLU A 369 -13.07 -4.39 -14.16
CA GLU A 369 -12.50 -5.17 -13.05
C GLU A 369 -11.03 -5.56 -13.30
N ASP A 370 -10.49 -5.30 -14.49
CA ASP A 370 -9.12 -5.68 -14.81
C ASP A 370 -8.11 -4.86 -14.02
N LYS A 371 -7.30 -5.57 -13.25
CA LYS A 371 -6.15 -5.00 -12.54
C LYS A 371 -4.95 -4.99 -13.48
N ARG A 372 -4.37 -3.81 -13.71
CA ARG A 372 -3.20 -3.62 -14.57
C ARG A 372 -1.99 -3.21 -13.78
N SER A 373 -0.83 -3.71 -14.19
CA SER A 373 0.45 -3.30 -13.60
C SER A 373 0.85 -1.92 -14.11
N ILE A 374 1.44 -1.13 -13.22
CA ILE A 374 2.07 0.16 -13.54
C ILE A 374 3.48 0.16 -12.98
N GLU A 375 4.38 0.66 -13.78
CA GLU A 375 5.72 0.99 -13.34
C GLU A 375 6.06 2.42 -13.78
N VAL A 376 6.55 3.23 -12.85
CA VAL A 376 7.03 4.59 -13.16
C VAL A 376 8.53 4.61 -12.94
N LEU A 377 9.24 4.72 -14.04
CA LEU A 377 10.71 4.71 -14.07
C LEU A 377 11.27 6.13 -14.15
N PRO A 378 12.41 6.43 -13.51
CA PRO A 378 13.11 7.67 -13.71
C PRO A 378 13.73 7.75 -15.10
N ALA A 379 13.45 8.83 -15.85
CA ALA A 379 14.12 9.16 -17.10
C ALA A 379 15.26 10.18 -16.89
N ARG A 380 15.26 10.89 -15.75
CA ARG A 380 16.35 11.79 -15.33
C ARG A 380 17.33 11.02 -14.43
N ALA A 381 18.63 11.14 -14.71
CA ALA A 381 19.68 10.48 -13.92
C ALA A 381 19.65 10.95 -12.44
N GLY A 382 19.92 10.04 -11.53
CA GLY A 382 19.94 10.31 -10.08
C GLY A 382 18.56 10.46 -9.46
N LEU A 383 17.48 10.26 -10.22
CA LEU A 383 16.12 10.32 -9.70
C LEU A 383 15.68 8.96 -9.21
N THR A 384 15.03 8.89 -8.05
CA THR A 384 14.27 7.73 -7.58
C THR A 384 12.80 8.09 -7.53
N VAL A 385 11.93 7.20 -8.03
CA VAL A 385 10.48 7.44 -8.08
C VAL A 385 9.76 6.34 -7.31
N ARG A 386 8.85 6.74 -6.41
CA ARG A 386 7.91 5.86 -5.73
C ARG A 386 6.51 6.10 -6.30
N SER A 387 5.84 5.01 -6.67
CA SER A 387 4.47 5.02 -7.21
C SER A 387 3.71 3.78 -6.77
N ARG A 388 2.40 3.75 -7.00
CA ARG A 388 1.63 2.49 -6.90
C ARG A 388 2.06 1.52 -7.99
N ARG A 389 1.95 0.22 -7.67
CA ARG A 389 2.36 -0.85 -8.59
C ARG A 389 1.26 -1.34 -9.53
N SER A 390 0.01 -0.99 -9.25
CA SER A 390 -1.13 -1.41 -10.06
C SER A 390 -2.31 -0.47 -9.90
N PHE A 391 -3.24 -0.53 -10.87
CA PHE A 391 -4.52 0.14 -10.79
C PHE A 391 -5.65 -0.74 -11.31
N GLN A 392 -6.87 -0.42 -10.91
CA GLN A 392 -8.09 -1.04 -11.40
C GLN A 392 -8.96 0.03 -12.06
N LEU A 393 -9.47 -0.26 -13.26
CA LEU A 393 -10.33 0.65 -14.02
C LEU A 393 -11.80 0.50 -13.56
N GLY A 394 -12.06 0.58 -12.28
CA GLY A 394 -13.41 0.48 -11.73
C GLY A 394 -13.85 1.77 -11.08
N GLY A 395 -15.01 2.26 -11.48
CA GLY A 395 -15.60 3.52 -11.01
C GLY A 395 -15.86 4.47 -12.17
N GLU A 396 -16.73 5.45 -11.98
CA GLU A 396 -17.05 6.51 -12.94
C GLU A 396 -15.81 7.35 -13.25
N ASP A 397 -14.89 6.80 -14.04
CA ASP A 397 -13.83 7.58 -14.65
C ASP A 397 -14.46 8.43 -15.72
N GLU A 398 -14.27 9.74 -15.63
CA GLU A 398 -14.74 10.71 -16.60
C GLU A 398 -14.48 10.21 -18.02
N LYS A 399 -15.56 9.90 -18.73
CA LYS A 399 -15.52 9.75 -20.17
C LYS A 399 -15.07 11.10 -20.70
N VAL A 400 -13.80 11.21 -21.08
CA VAL A 400 -13.35 12.35 -21.86
C VAL A 400 -14.14 12.28 -23.17
N LYS A 401 -15.21 13.08 -23.26
CA LYS A 401 -15.90 13.31 -24.52
C LYS A 401 -14.91 14.00 -25.44
N SER A 402 -14.26 13.26 -26.30
CA SER A 402 -13.64 13.83 -27.48
C SER A 402 -14.75 14.18 -28.44
N GLU A 403 -15.32 15.36 -28.30
CA GLU A 403 -15.97 16.05 -29.42
C GLU A 403 -14.84 16.56 -30.32
N ARG A 404 -14.61 15.87 -31.41
CA ARG A 404 -14.03 16.37 -32.67
C ARG A 404 -14.69 15.70 -33.84
#